data_ff1c1485d5286369f873a0886426bdc7
#
_entry.id   ff1c1485d5286369f873a0886426bdc7
#
_cell.length_a   1.000
_cell.length_b   1.000
_cell.length_c   1.000
_cell.angle_alpha   90.00
_cell.angle_beta   90.00
_cell.angle_gamma   90.00
#
_symmetry.space_group_name_H-M   'P 1'
#
loop_
_entity.id
_entity.type
_entity.pdbx_description
1 polymer ?
#
loop_
_entity_poly.entity_id
_entity_poly.type
_entity_poly.pdbx_seq_one_letter_code
_entity_poly.pdbx_strand_id
1 'polypeptide(L)'
;EDKLGQHSSDTAQINFDNCRVPVENLIGKEGEGYGIALGGLEGGRIGIAAQSVGMARSALDVAIAYSKDRQSFGQPIFNHQAVGFRLAECATQIEAARQLIWHAASLRDAGRPCLKEAAMAKLFASEMAERVCSAAIQTLGGYGYVSDFPLERIYRDVRVCQIYEGTSDVQKIIIQRA
;
A
#
# COMPACT_ATOMS: atom_id res chain seq x y z
N GLU A 1 4.05 -14.50 13.88
CA GLU A 1 4.47 -15.13 12.63
C GLU A 1 5.72 -14.44 12.08
N ASP A 2 6.64 -15.23 11.55
CA ASP A 2 7.79 -14.72 10.78
C ASP A 2 7.30 -14.31 9.38
N LYS A 3 7.51 -13.05 9.02
CA LYS A 3 6.96 -12.44 7.79
C LYS A 3 8.08 -11.89 6.91
N LEU A 4 7.78 -11.73 5.63
CA LEU A 4 8.65 -11.08 4.65
C LEU A 4 8.97 -9.63 5.04
N GLY A 5 7.98 -8.89 5.49
CA GLY A 5 8.04 -7.48 5.89
C GLY A 5 7.01 -7.16 6.96
N GLN A 6 6.84 -5.86 7.27
CA GLN A 6 5.94 -5.38 8.33
C GLN A 6 6.26 -6.05 9.68
N HIS A 7 7.54 -6.22 10.01
CA HIS A 7 7.99 -6.96 11.19
C HIS A 7 7.56 -6.31 12.51
N SER A 8 7.34 -5.00 12.53
CA SER A 8 6.84 -4.26 13.70
C SER A 8 5.34 -4.36 13.92
N SER A 9 4.60 -4.98 12.98
CA SER A 9 3.16 -5.23 13.09
C SER A 9 2.95 -6.68 13.45
N ASP A 10 2.39 -6.95 14.63
CA ASP A 10 2.10 -8.32 15.07
C ASP A 10 1.10 -9.02 14.15
N THR A 11 1.37 -10.30 13.91
CA THR A 11 0.45 -11.21 13.24
C THR A 11 0.46 -12.52 14.03
N ALA A 12 -0.63 -12.81 14.71
CA ALA A 12 -0.72 -13.95 15.60
C ALA A 12 -2.12 -14.59 15.54
N GLN A 13 -2.17 -15.87 15.85
CA GLN A 13 -3.43 -16.56 16.12
C GLN A 13 -3.91 -16.21 17.52
N ILE A 14 -5.20 -15.85 17.64
CA ILE A 14 -5.84 -15.60 18.94
C ILE A 14 -6.70 -16.81 19.29
N ASN A 15 -6.49 -17.40 20.45
CA ASN A 15 -7.28 -18.51 20.96
C ASN A 15 -8.08 -18.04 22.18
N PHE A 16 -9.38 -18.40 22.21
CA PHE A 16 -10.27 -18.14 23.33
C PHE A 16 -10.59 -19.46 24.00
N ASP A 17 -10.15 -19.66 25.25
CA ASP A 17 -10.45 -20.84 26.06
C ASP A 17 -11.29 -20.41 27.26
N ASN A 18 -12.56 -20.83 27.30
CA ASN A 18 -13.55 -20.51 28.35
C ASN A 18 -13.59 -19.00 28.71
N CYS A 19 -13.32 -18.12 27.73
CA CYS A 19 -13.30 -16.68 27.92
C CYS A 19 -14.72 -16.14 28.12
N ARG A 20 -15.05 -15.74 29.34
CA ARG A 20 -16.33 -15.13 29.67
C ARG A 20 -16.27 -13.63 29.34
N VAL A 21 -17.23 -13.17 28.54
CA VAL A 21 -17.35 -11.76 28.15
C VAL A 21 -18.71 -11.25 28.61
N PRO A 22 -18.82 -10.08 29.28
CA PRO A 22 -20.10 -9.48 29.64
C PRO A 22 -20.99 -9.28 28.42
N VAL A 23 -22.30 -9.52 28.60
CA VAL A 23 -23.26 -9.45 27.48
C VAL A 23 -23.37 -8.03 26.88
N GLU A 24 -23.15 -7.03 27.70
CA GLU A 24 -23.13 -5.62 27.29
C GLU A 24 -21.97 -5.26 26.31
N ASN A 25 -20.96 -6.12 26.20
CA ASN A 25 -19.89 -5.97 25.25
C ASN A 25 -20.22 -6.53 23.85
N LEU A 26 -21.42 -7.06 23.66
CA LEU A 26 -21.88 -7.51 22.35
C LEU A 26 -22.03 -6.32 21.40
N ILE A 27 -21.32 -6.36 20.28
CA ILE A 27 -21.43 -5.36 19.21
C ILE A 27 -22.50 -5.82 18.23
N GLY A 28 -23.60 -5.05 18.11
CA GLY A 28 -24.74 -5.42 17.28
C GLY A 28 -25.57 -6.55 17.90
N LYS A 29 -26.05 -7.48 17.09
CA LYS A 29 -26.84 -8.63 17.49
C LYS A 29 -26.15 -9.95 17.16
N GLU A 30 -26.56 -11.03 17.82
CA GLU A 30 -26.10 -12.38 17.46
C GLU A 30 -26.33 -12.65 15.95
N GLY A 31 -25.32 -13.16 15.27
CA GLY A 31 -25.34 -13.45 13.83
C GLY A 31 -24.90 -12.29 12.92
N GLU A 32 -24.77 -11.05 13.42
CA GLU A 32 -24.38 -9.89 12.62
C GLU A 32 -22.85 -9.71 12.43
N GLY A 33 -22.03 -10.45 13.20
CA GLY A 33 -20.57 -10.25 13.25
C GLY A 33 -19.88 -10.29 11.88
N TYR A 34 -20.30 -11.16 10.98
CA TYR A 34 -19.73 -11.22 9.63
C TYR A 34 -19.99 -9.94 8.82
N GLY A 35 -21.23 -9.42 8.89
CA GLY A 35 -21.59 -8.15 8.23
C GLY A 35 -20.83 -6.95 8.79
N ILE A 36 -20.69 -6.91 10.14
CA ILE A 36 -19.92 -5.85 10.82
C ILE A 36 -18.44 -5.89 10.38
N ALA A 37 -17.84 -7.07 10.36
CA ALA A 37 -16.44 -7.24 9.90
C ALA A 37 -16.25 -6.79 8.45
N LEU A 38 -17.14 -7.19 7.53
CA LEU A 38 -17.07 -6.77 6.13
C LEU A 38 -17.27 -5.26 5.93
N GLY A 39 -18.16 -4.65 6.73
CA GLY A 39 -18.38 -3.19 6.70
C GLY A 39 -17.12 -2.40 7.09
N GLY A 40 -16.32 -2.91 8.02
CA GLY A 40 -15.03 -2.34 8.41
C GLY A 40 -14.00 -2.33 7.29
N LEU A 41 -14.03 -3.34 6.41
CA LEU A 41 -13.06 -3.47 5.31
C LEU A 41 -13.15 -2.37 4.25
N GLU A 42 -14.30 -1.70 4.09
CA GLU A 42 -14.43 -0.61 3.13
C GLU A 42 -13.50 0.55 3.48
N GLY A 43 -13.48 0.96 4.75
CA GLY A 43 -12.54 1.96 5.25
C GLY A 43 -11.10 1.48 5.28
N GLY A 44 -10.89 0.21 5.62
CA GLY A 44 -9.58 -0.43 5.62
C GLY A 44 -8.92 -0.37 4.24
N ARG A 45 -9.66 -0.59 3.14
CA ARG A 45 -9.13 -0.51 1.76
C ARG A 45 -8.59 0.88 1.43
N ILE A 46 -9.28 1.95 1.81
CA ILE A 46 -8.80 3.33 1.63
C ILE A 46 -7.50 3.54 2.43
N GLY A 47 -7.45 3.05 3.68
CA GLY A 47 -6.27 3.12 4.54
C GLY A 47 -5.06 2.40 3.94
N ILE A 48 -5.25 1.18 3.42
CA ILE A 48 -4.16 0.42 2.76
C ILE A 48 -3.71 1.06 1.46
N ALA A 49 -4.62 1.66 0.69
CA ALA A 49 -4.26 2.42 -0.48
C ALA A 49 -3.38 3.64 -0.12
N ALA A 50 -3.73 4.37 0.94
CA ALA A 50 -2.94 5.49 1.45
C ALA A 50 -1.57 5.05 1.97
N GLN A 51 -1.49 3.95 2.72
CA GLN A 51 -0.23 3.34 3.17
C GLN A 51 0.67 2.98 1.97
N SER A 52 0.11 2.38 0.94
CA SER A 52 0.83 2.02 -0.29
C SER A 52 1.45 3.25 -0.96
N VAL A 53 0.68 4.33 -1.10
CA VAL A 53 1.18 5.62 -1.63
C VAL A 53 2.28 6.21 -0.76
N GLY A 54 2.15 6.13 0.56
CA GLY A 54 3.18 6.59 1.50
C GLY A 54 4.52 5.86 1.31
N MET A 55 4.49 4.53 1.20
CA MET A 55 5.68 3.72 0.95
C MET A 55 6.30 4.00 -0.43
N ALA A 56 5.47 4.07 -1.47
CA ALA A 56 5.93 4.39 -2.82
C ALA A 56 6.61 5.77 -2.87
N ARG A 57 6.02 6.79 -2.23
CA ARG A 57 6.58 8.13 -2.14
C ARG A 57 7.92 8.13 -1.42
N SER A 58 8.00 7.46 -0.27
CA SER A 58 9.26 7.35 0.47
C SER A 58 10.37 6.72 -0.37
N ALA A 59 10.05 5.65 -1.11
CA ALA A 59 11.00 5.00 -2.00
C ALA A 59 11.45 5.93 -3.15
N LEU A 60 10.51 6.66 -3.74
CA LEU A 60 10.81 7.62 -4.82
C LEU A 60 11.68 8.78 -4.32
N ASP A 61 11.40 9.34 -3.14
CA ASP A 61 12.18 10.44 -2.55
C ASP A 61 13.64 10.01 -2.34
N VAL A 62 13.88 8.80 -1.83
CA VAL A 62 15.23 8.23 -1.69
C VAL A 62 15.91 8.08 -3.06
N ALA A 63 15.19 7.56 -4.05
CA ALA A 63 15.75 7.36 -5.39
C ALA A 63 16.10 8.69 -6.08
N ILE A 64 15.28 9.71 -5.91
CA ILE A 64 15.55 11.06 -6.44
C ILE A 64 16.79 11.66 -5.77
N ALA A 65 16.87 11.62 -4.44
CA ALA A 65 18.03 12.16 -3.72
C ALA A 65 19.33 11.47 -4.16
N TYR A 66 19.34 10.15 -4.16
CA TYR A 66 20.49 9.37 -4.59
C TYR A 66 20.89 9.67 -6.05
N SER A 67 19.93 9.78 -6.96
CA SER A 67 20.20 10.00 -8.38
C SER A 67 20.81 11.37 -8.68
N LYS A 68 20.54 12.35 -7.83
CA LYS A 68 21.15 13.70 -7.93
C LYS A 68 22.59 13.75 -7.41
N ASP A 69 22.93 12.88 -6.46
CA ASP A 69 24.27 12.80 -5.86
C ASP A 69 25.19 11.85 -6.63
N ARG A 70 24.70 10.68 -7.00
CA ARG A 70 25.49 9.64 -7.67
C ARG A 70 25.92 10.06 -9.07
N GLN A 71 27.24 9.99 -9.32
CA GLN A 71 27.84 10.31 -10.62
C GLN A 71 28.09 9.05 -11.47
N SER A 72 27.82 9.14 -12.76
CA SER A 72 28.28 8.18 -13.77
C SER A 72 28.42 8.87 -15.13
N PHE A 73 29.40 8.43 -15.92
CA PHE A 73 29.68 9.03 -17.22
C PHE A 73 29.78 10.56 -17.17
N GLY A 74 30.43 11.10 -16.11
CA GLY A 74 30.76 12.51 -15.96
C GLY A 74 29.59 13.41 -15.50
N GLN A 75 28.46 12.87 -15.08
CA GLN A 75 27.31 13.66 -14.61
C GLN A 75 26.48 12.89 -13.58
N PRO A 76 25.61 13.59 -12.79
CA PRO A 76 24.63 12.93 -11.96
C PRO A 76 23.78 11.96 -12.76
N ILE A 77 23.47 10.77 -12.19
CA ILE A 77 22.67 9.78 -12.92
C ILE A 77 21.24 10.26 -13.19
N PHE A 78 20.76 11.25 -12.44
CA PHE A 78 19.49 11.95 -12.68
C PHE A 78 19.39 12.53 -14.09
N ASN A 79 20.52 12.98 -14.67
CA ASN A 79 20.57 13.60 -16.00
C ASN A 79 20.55 12.58 -17.15
N HIS A 80 20.70 11.29 -16.84
CA HIS A 80 20.51 10.25 -17.85
C HIS A 80 19.01 10.06 -18.12
N GLN A 81 18.58 10.21 -19.35
CA GLN A 81 17.18 10.20 -19.77
C GLN A 81 16.42 8.97 -19.25
N ALA A 82 17.04 7.79 -19.30
CA ALA A 82 16.41 6.55 -18.83
C ALA A 82 16.10 6.58 -17.31
N VAL A 83 16.95 7.25 -16.51
CA VAL A 83 16.73 7.43 -15.07
C VAL A 83 15.65 8.49 -14.83
N GLY A 84 15.77 9.64 -15.49
CA GLY A 84 14.80 10.73 -15.37
C GLY A 84 13.38 10.30 -15.75
N PHE A 85 13.22 9.56 -16.84
CA PHE A 85 11.92 9.05 -17.29
C PHE A 85 11.32 8.05 -16.29
N ARG A 86 12.11 7.12 -15.77
CA ARG A 86 11.66 6.20 -14.73
C ARG A 86 11.12 6.93 -13.50
N LEU A 87 11.83 7.94 -13.02
CA LEU A 87 11.40 8.73 -11.85
C LEU A 87 10.14 9.55 -12.14
N ALA A 88 10.03 10.15 -13.32
CA ALA A 88 8.86 10.90 -13.75
C ALA A 88 7.61 10.00 -13.85
N GLU A 89 7.76 8.79 -14.40
CA GLU A 89 6.70 7.80 -14.47
C GLU A 89 6.24 7.38 -13.07
N CYS A 90 7.18 7.09 -12.15
CA CYS A 90 6.86 6.78 -10.76
C CYS A 90 6.08 7.91 -10.09
N ALA A 91 6.50 9.16 -10.26
CA ALA A 91 5.81 10.32 -9.69
C ALA A 91 4.37 10.45 -10.22
N THR A 92 4.20 10.26 -11.54
CA THR A 92 2.87 10.31 -12.19
C THR A 92 1.94 9.23 -11.65
N GLN A 93 2.43 7.99 -11.50
CA GLN A 93 1.63 6.89 -10.99
C GLN A 93 1.24 7.09 -9.52
N ILE A 94 2.14 7.62 -8.68
CA ILE A 94 1.84 7.97 -7.29
C ILE A 94 0.73 9.02 -7.23
N GLU A 95 0.79 10.05 -8.07
CA GLU A 95 -0.25 11.09 -8.08
C GLU A 95 -1.60 10.54 -8.55
N ALA A 96 -1.63 9.70 -9.59
CA ALA A 96 -2.85 9.04 -10.03
C ALA A 96 -3.48 8.19 -8.91
N ALA A 97 -2.67 7.43 -8.15
CA ALA A 97 -3.13 6.66 -7.01
C ALA A 97 -3.72 7.57 -5.92
N ARG A 98 -3.08 8.70 -5.64
CA ARG A 98 -3.56 9.69 -4.66
C ARG A 98 -4.94 10.22 -5.01
N GLN A 99 -5.18 10.54 -6.29
CA GLN A 99 -6.48 11.02 -6.76
C GLN A 99 -7.59 9.97 -6.57
N LEU A 100 -7.32 8.69 -6.85
CA LEU A 100 -8.26 7.61 -6.59
C LEU A 100 -8.59 7.48 -5.10
N ILE A 101 -7.61 7.62 -4.23
CA ILE A 101 -7.79 7.56 -2.78
C ILE A 101 -8.65 8.73 -2.30
N TRP A 102 -8.34 9.95 -2.73
CA TRP A 102 -9.11 11.13 -2.35
C TRP A 102 -10.55 11.06 -2.84
N HIS A 103 -10.76 10.55 -4.05
CA HIS A 103 -12.12 10.33 -4.55
C HIS A 103 -12.91 9.35 -3.68
N ALA A 104 -12.35 8.17 -3.35
CA ALA A 104 -13.00 7.20 -2.47
C ALA A 104 -13.26 7.77 -1.07
N ALA A 105 -12.28 8.48 -0.49
CA ALA A 105 -12.39 9.11 0.81
C ALA A 105 -13.50 10.19 0.83
N SER A 106 -13.57 11.04 -0.19
CA SER A 106 -14.58 12.09 -0.28
C SER A 106 -16.01 11.55 -0.39
N LEU A 107 -16.20 10.41 -1.06
CA LEU A 107 -17.50 9.74 -1.10
C LEU A 107 -17.89 9.23 0.29
N ARG A 108 -16.95 8.60 1.00
CA ARG A 108 -17.15 8.11 2.36
C ARG A 108 -17.50 9.24 3.32
N ASP A 109 -16.76 10.34 3.28
CA ASP A 109 -16.99 11.52 4.15
C ASP A 109 -18.37 12.13 3.88
N ALA A 110 -18.86 12.04 2.64
CA ALA A 110 -20.20 12.47 2.27
C ALA A 110 -21.31 11.45 2.61
N GLY A 111 -20.99 10.34 3.29
CA GLY A 111 -21.95 9.28 3.60
C GLY A 111 -22.48 8.52 2.38
N ARG A 112 -21.79 8.59 1.24
CA ARG A 112 -22.16 7.93 -0.02
C ARG A 112 -21.51 6.54 -0.12
N PRO A 113 -22.17 5.57 -0.77
CA PRO A 113 -21.54 4.29 -1.08
C PRO A 113 -20.23 4.50 -1.84
N CYS A 114 -19.15 3.84 -1.39
CA CYS A 114 -17.82 3.97 -2.00
C CYS A 114 -17.06 2.64 -2.11
N LEU A 115 -17.75 1.52 -1.99
CA LEU A 115 -17.13 0.19 -2.00
C LEU A 115 -16.32 -0.07 -3.29
N LYS A 116 -16.87 0.32 -4.43
CA LYS A 116 -16.21 0.19 -5.75
C LYS A 116 -14.97 1.07 -5.84
N GLU A 117 -15.10 2.33 -5.48
CA GLU A 117 -14.02 3.31 -5.53
C GLU A 117 -12.90 2.98 -4.55
N ALA A 118 -13.24 2.50 -3.35
CA ALA A 118 -12.27 2.00 -2.37
C ALA A 118 -11.51 0.76 -2.90
N ALA A 119 -12.22 -0.16 -3.56
CA ALA A 119 -11.60 -1.33 -4.18
C ALA A 119 -10.68 -0.93 -5.36
N MET A 120 -11.08 0.02 -6.20
CA MET A 120 -10.25 0.57 -7.29
C MET A 120 -9.00 1.26 -6.74
N ALA A 121 -9.15 2.09 -5.72
CA ALA A 121 -8.03 2.79 -5.09
C ALA A 121 -7.03 1.80 -4.48
N LYS A 122 -7.51 0.78 -3.74
CA LYS A 122 -6.66 -0.24 -3.13
C LYS A 122 -5.93 -1.08 -4.17
N LEU A 123 -6.63 -1.56 -5.19
CA LEU A 123 -6.04 -2.34 -6.27
C LEU A 123 -4.93 -1.57 -6.97
N PHE A 124 -5.24 -0.37 -7.45
CA PHE A 124 -4.27 0.44 -8.20
C PHE A 124 -3.08 0.84 -7.33
N ALA A 125 -3.32 1.37 -6.13
CA ALA A 125 -2.27 1.88 -5.26
C ALA A 125 -1.30 0.78 -4.81
N SER A 126 -1.81 -0.40 -4.42
CA SER A 126 -0.95 -1.49 -3.93
C SER A 126 -0.08 -2.09 -5.03
N GLU A 127 -0.61 -2.28 -6.23
CA GLU A 127 0.18 -2.79 -7.37
C GLU A 127 1.17 -1.74 -7.90
N MET A 128 0.76 -0.48 -7.95
CA MET A 128 1.63 0.65 -8.30
C MET A 128 2.81 0.76 -7.34
N ALA A 129 2.54 0.68 -6.03
CA ALA A 129 3.57 0.88 -5.01
C ALA A 129 4.70 -0.16 -5.09
N GLU A 130 4.39 -1.42 -5.35
CA GLU A 130 5.42 -2.45 -5.57
C GLU A 130 6.29 -2.12 -6.79
N ARG A 131 5.69 -1.70 -7.91
CA ARG A 131 6.43 -1.29 -9.11
C ARG A 131 7.34 -0.10 -8.84
N VAL A 132 6.86 0.91 -8.13
CA VAL A 132 7.64 2.10 -7.77
C VAL A 132 8.80 1.74 -6.84
N CYS A 133 8.57 0.91 -5.81
CA CYS A 133 9.64 0.44 -4.93
C CYS A 133 10.70 -0.36 -5.68
N SER A 134 10.30 -1.23 -6.61
CA SER A 134 11.23 -1.95 -7.50
C SER A 134 12.03 -1.00 -8.39
N ALA A 135 11.38 0.01 -8.98
CA ALA A 135 12.03 1.03 -9.80
C ALA A 135 13.04 1.88 -8.99
N ALA A 136 12.72 2.17 -7.74
CA ALA A 136 13.62 2.87 -6.81
C ALA A 136 14.88 2.03 -6.51
N ILE A 137 14.72 0.75 -6.18
CA ILE A 137 15.85 -0.18 -6.00
C ILE A 137 16.70 -0.21 -7.28
N GLN A 138 16.08 -0.35 -8.44
CA GLN A 138 16.79 -0.36 -9.73
C GLN A 138 17.55 0.93 -9.98
N THR A 139 17.07 2.07 -9.51
CA THR A 139 17.74 3.37 -9.65
C THR A 139 19.01 3.45 -8.80
N LEU A 140 19.00 2.87 -7.60
CA LEU A 140 20.19 2.79 -6.74
C LEU A 140 21.17 1.67 -7.15
N GLY A 141 20.70 0.69 -7.94
CA GLY A 141 21.51 -0.47 -8.28
C GLY A 141 21.89 -1.28 -7.05
N GLY A 142 23.16 -1.66 -6.89
CA GLY A 142 23.64 -2.45 -5.73
C GLY A 142 23.33 -1.80 -4.38
N TYR A 143 23.36 -0.49 -4.27
CA TYR A 143 23.00 0.23 -3.05
C TYR A 143 21.51 0.15 -2.70
N GLY A 144 20.63 -0.09 -3.68
CA GLY A 144 19.22 -0.35 -3.41
C GLY A 144 18.94 -1.73 -2.83
N TYR A 145 19.91 -2.65 -2.94
CA TYR A 145 19.76 -4.04 -2.52
C TYR A 145 20.31 -4.33 -1.12
N VAL A 146 21.16 -3.45 -0.59
CA VAL A 146 21.77 -3.58 0.74
C VAL A 146 21.03 -2.74 1.78
N SER A 147 21.13 -3.11 3.04
CA SER A 147 20.40 -2.49 4.15
C SER A 147 20.89 -1.09 4.58
N ASP A 148 21.97 -0.58 3.97
CA ASP A 148 22.44 0.79 4.20
C ASP A 148 21.42 1.85 3.73
N PHE A 149 20.55 1.48 2.79
CA PHE A 149 19.42 2.27 2.31
C PHE A 149 18.09 1.58 2.64
N PRO A 150 17.02 2.33 2.88
CA PRO A 150 15.77 1.75 3.37
C PRO A 150 14.96 1.00 2.30
N LEU A 151 15.39 1.01 1.02
CA LEU A 151 14.59 0.54 -0.10
C LEU A 151 14.29 -0.95 -0.05
N GLU A 152 15.25 -1.78 0.36
CA GLU A 152 15.05 -3.23 0.49
C GLU A 152 13.94 -3.54 1.51
N ARG A 153 13.91 -2.79 2.63
CA ARG A 153 12.88 -2.93 3.66
C ARG A 153 11.53 -2.45 3.15
N ILE A 154 11.47 -1.27 2.53
CA ILE A 154 10.23 -0.71 1.98
C ILE A 154 9.65 -1.68 0.93
N TYR A 155 10.49 -2.29 0.10
CA TYR A 155 10.05 -3.26 -0.90
C TYR A 155 9.46 -4.53 -0.28
N ARG A 156 10.04 -5.04 0.79
CA ARG A 156 9.48 -6.17 1.55
C ARG A 156 8.17 -5.79 2.24
N ASP A 157 8.11 -4.59 2.82
CA ASP A 157 6.94 -4.11 3.54
C ASP A 157 5.74 -3.85 2.62
N VAL A 158 5.97 -3.31 1.43
CA VAL A 158 4.88 -2.95 0.51
C VAL A 158 4.17 -4.16 -0.08
N ARG A 159 4.85 -5.31 -0.15
CA ARG A 159 4.30 -6.51 -0.80
C ARG A 159 2.99 -6.98 -0.18
N VAL A 160 2.83 -6.85 1.12
CA VAL A 160 1.60 -7.28 1.81
C VAL A 160 0.38 -6.44 1.43
N CYS A 161 0.57 -5.21 0.94
CA CYS A 161 -0.55 -4.33 0.55
C CYS A 161 -1.44 -4.90 -0.56
N GLN A 162 -0.92 -5.84 -1.36
CA GLN A 162 -1.71 -6.55 -2.38
C GLN A 162 -2.47 -7.75 -1.81
N ILE A 163 -2.21 -8.14 -0.56
CA ILE A 163 -2.69 -9.39 0.04
C ILE A 163 -3.76 -9.13 1.08
N TYR A 164 -3.46 -8.34 2.11
CA TYR A 164 -4.42 -8.09 3.19
C TYR A 164 -5.53 -7.10 2.78
N GLU A 165 -6.57 -6.97 3.59
CA GLU A 165 -7.79 -6.20 3.28
C GLU A 165 -8.48 -6.64 1.96
N GLY A 166 -8.27 -7.92 1.62
CA GLY A 166 -8.69 -8.54 0.37
C GLY A 166 -7.62 -8.45 -0.72
N THR A 167 -7.25 -9.59 -1.29
CA THR A 167 -6.25 -9.66 -2.35
C THR A 167 -6.63 -8.82 -3.58
N SER A 168 -5.66 -8.55 -4.46
CA SER A 168 -5.92 -7.90 -5.75
C SER A 168 -7.07 -8.56 -6.52
N ASP A 169 -7.18 -9.89 -6.48
CA ASP A 169 -8.26 -10.61 -7.16
C ASP A 169 -9.62 -10.39 -6.50
N VAL A 170 -9.66 -10.30 -5.16
CA VAL A 170 -10.88 -9.93 -4.42
C VAL A 170 -11.33 -8.51 -4.79
N GLN A 171 -10.39 -7.55 -4.93
CA GLN A 171 -10.74 -6.20 -5.39
C GLN A 171 -11.37 -6.22 -6.79
N LYS A 172 -10.80 -7.00 -7.73
CA LYS A 172 -11.35 -7.16 -9.09
C LYS A 172 -12.77 -7.74 -9.08
N ILE A 173 -13.03 -8.74 -8.21
CA ILE A 173 -14.37 -9.30 -8.04
C ILE A 173 -15.37 -8.24 -7.54
N ILE A 174 -14.96 -7.41 -6.58
CA ILE A 174 -15.82 -6.34 -6.06
C ILE A 174 -16.12 -5.32 -7.16
N ILE A 175 -15.12 -4.87 -7.90
CA ILE A 175 -15.27 -3.91 -9.00
C ILE A 175 -16.19 -4.45 -10.09
N GLN A 176 -16.05 -5.74 -10.43
CA GLN A 176 -16.86 -6.39 -11.44
C GLN A 176 -18.36 -6.48 -11.08
N ARG A 177 -18.65 -6.59 -9.77
CA ARG A 177 -20.03 -6.77 -9.25
C ARG A 177 -20.76 -5.46 -8.94
N ALA A 178 -20.04 -4.34 -8.93
CA ALA A 178 -20.55 -3.00 -8.63
C ALA A 178 -20.92 -2.26 -9.92
#